data_f04fe11410f41e6e07ed21710c3dd14c
#
_entry.id   f04fe11410f41e6e07ed21710c3dd14c
#
_cell.length_a   1.000
_cell.length_b   1.000
_cell.length_c   1.000
_cell.angle_alpha   90.00
_cell.angle_beta   90.00
_cell.angle_gamma   90.00
#
_symmetry.space_group_name_H-M   'P 1'
#
loop_
_entity.id
_entity.type
_entity.pdbx_description
1 polymer ?
#
loop_
_entity_poly.entity_id
_entity_poly.type
_entity_poly.pdbx_seq_one_letter_code
_entity_poly.pdbx_strand_id
1 'polypeptide(L)'
;MAGILTMILAGGEGTRLQPLTTTRSKPSVPFGGSYRLIDFVLNNFVNADFLRIYVLTQFKSQSLYLHMKKGWNIVGITDRFIDPIPAQMRMGKRWYDGTADAIYQNLRFIEISDPEHVCIFGSDHIYKMDVSQMVSFHKQKAAALTVAALRMPIEEASAFGVIEVDQEGRMIGFEEKPRHPKPIPGDPTQALVS
;
A
#
# COMPACT_ATOMS: atom_id res chain seq x y z
N MET A 1 16.19 -12.19 5.89
CA MET A 1 15.58 -11.25 4.91
C MET A 1 15.51 -9.83 5.48
N ALA A 2 16.63 -9.34 5.97
CA ALA A 2 16.77 -8.00 6.58
C ALA A 2 16.63 -6.83 5.56
N GLY A 3 16.61 -7.12 4.27
CA GLY A 3 16.64 -6.11 3.21
C GLY A 3 15.29 -5.53 2.77
N ILE A 4 14.14 -5.98 3.32
CA ILE A 4 12.81 -5.49 2.92
C ILE A 4 12.22 -4.62 4.02
N LEU A 5 11.87 -3.38 3.69
CA LEU A 5 11.05 -2.49 4.52
C LEU A 5 9.69 -2.30 3.88
N THR A 6 8.63 -2.35 4.66
CA THR A 6 7.27 -2.13 4.19
C THR A 6 6.71 -0.84 4.75
N MET A 7 6.09 -0.03 3.90
CA MET A 7 5.33 1.16 4.29
C MET A 7 3.88 1.01 3.84
N ILE A 8 2.97 0.92 4.80
CA ILE A 8 1.52 0.79 4.55
C ILE A 8 0.85 2.14 4.71
N LEU A 9 0.19 2.60 3.67
CA LEU A 9 -0.51 3.89 3.63
C LEU A 9 -1.90 3.76 4.26
N ALA A 10 -2.08 4.31 5.45
CA ALA A 10 -3.30 4.19 6.26
C ALA A 10 -3.90 5.56 6.64
N GLY A 11 -3.68 6.59 5.81
CA GLY A 11 -4.06 7.98 6.09
C GLY A 11 -5.40 8.44 5.53
N GLY A 12 -6.11 7.64 4.74
CA GLY A 12 -7.33 8.05 4.05
C GLY A 12 -8.53 8.29 4.97
N GLU A 13 -9.30 9.36 4.72
CA GLU A 13 -10.53 9.69 5.48
C GLU A 13 -11.65 8.66 5.31
N GLY A 14 -11.75 8.03 4.13
CA GLY A 14 -12.75 7.02 3.83
C GLY A 14 -14.18 7.56 3.74
N THR A 15 -14.38 8.75 3.21
CA THR A 15 -15.69 9.45 3.11
C THR A 15 -16.76 8.61 2.42
N ARG A 16 -16.38 7.78 1.44
CA ARG A 16 -17.30 6.86 0.71
C ARG A 16 -17.87 5.74 1.59
N LEU A 17 -17.26 5.46 2.74
CA LEU A 17 -17.70 4.41 3.68
C LEU A 17 -18.47 4.97 4.87
N GLN A 18 -18.96 6.19 4.83
CA GLN A 18 -19.84 6.71 5.87
C GLN A 18 -21.17 5.91 5.91
N PRO A 19 -21.71 5.64 7.13
CA PRO A 19 -21.29 6.16 8.44
C PRO A 19 -20.19 5.36 9.14
N LEU A 20 -19.64 4.30 8.54
CA LEU A 20 -18.63 3.42 9.17
C LEU A 20 -17.33 4.15 9.54
N THR A 21 -17.00 5.21 8.82
CA THR A 21 -15.80 6.05 9.01
C THR A 21 -16.06 7.34 9.78
N THR A 22 -17.23 7.53 10.36
CA THR A 22 -17.55 8.73 11.13
C THR A 22 -16.59 8.95 12.31
N THR A 23 -16.20 7.87 13.01
CA THR A 23 -15.36 7.94 14.22
C THR A 23 -14.01 7.24 14.07
N ARG A 24 -13.71 6.67 12.90
CA ARG A 24 -12.49 5.87 12.66
C ARG A 24 -11.97 6.02 11.24
N SER A 25 -10.68 5.75 11.04
CA SER A 25 -10.08 5.70 9.72
C SER A 25 -10.59 4.51 8.90
N LYS A 26 -10.53 4.59 7.56
CA LYS A 26 -10.95 3.51 6.66
C LYS A 26 -10.28 2.17 6.98
N PRO A 27 -8.94 2.09 7.21
CA PRO A 27 -8.28 0.82 7.54
C PRO A 27 -8.76 0.16 8.83
N SER A 28 -9.36 0.93 9.75
CA SER A 28 -9.88 0.42 11.01
C SER A 28 -11.35 -0.01 10.98
N VAL A 29 -11.98 0.02 9.81
CA VAL A 29 -13.36 -0.47 9.65
C VAL A 29 -13.39 -1.98 9.90
N PRO A 30 -14.30 -2.49 10.77
CA PRO A 30 -14.47 -3.92 11.02
C PRO A 30 -14.91 -4.66 9.74
N PHE A 31 -14.38 -5.86 9.56
CA PHE A 31 -14.72 -6.75 8.48
C PHE A 31 -14.66 -8.21 8.94
N GLY A 32 -15.68 -9.00 8.62
CA GLY A 32 -15.70 -10.44 8.95
C GLY A 32 -15.59 -10.76 10.44
N GLY A 33 -16.22 -9.95 11.31
CA GLY A 33 -16.22 -10.15 12.75
C GLY A 33 -15.08 -9.42 13.47
N SER A 34 -14.04 -10.11 13.88
CA SER A 34 -12.93 -9.55 14.68
C SER A 34 -11.89 -8.80 13.86
N TYR A 35 -11.86 -8.98 12.55
CA TYR A 35 -10.87 -8.37 11.66
C TYR A 35 -11.22 -6.93 11.31
N ARG A 36 -10.23 -6.22 10.78
CA ARG A 36 -10.35 -4.90 10.15
C ARG A 36 -9.71 -4.91 8.77
N LEU A 37 -10.01 -3.92 7.95
CA LEU A 37 -9.45 -3.84 6.59
C LEU A 37 -7.92 -3.93 6.57
N ILE A 38 -7.24 -3.30 7.52
CA ILE A 38 -5.78 -3.34 7.65
C ILE A 38 -5.23 -4.78 7.82
N ASP A 39 -5.97 -5.68 8.44
CA ASP A 39 -5.48 -7.03 8.75
C ASP A 39 -5.20 -7.84 7.48
N PHE A 40 -5.90 -7.57 6.38
CA PHE A 40 -5.68 -8.27 5.11
C PHE A 40 -4.31 -7.95 4.51
N VAL A 41 -3.95 -6.68 4.47
CA VAL A 41 -2.64 -6.29 3.95
C VAL A 41 -1.51 -6.72 4.90
N LEU A 42 -1.69 -6.57 6.21
CA LEU A 42 -0.70 -7.02 7.20
C LEU A 42 -0.45 -8.52 7.10
N ASN A 43 -1.51 -9.34 6.97
CA ASN A 43 -1.39 -10.78 6.79
C ASN A 43 -0.59 -11.16 5.53
N ASN A 44 -0.75 -10.46 4.42
CA ASN A 44 0.01 -10.73 3.21
C ASN A 44 1.53 -10.57 3.46
N PHE A 45 1.94 -9.56 4.22
CA PHE A 45 3.35 -9.32 4.56
C PHE A 45 3.86 -10.29 5.62
N VAL A 46 3.06 -10.57 6.66
CA VAL A 46 3.44 -11.54 7.70
C VAL A 46 3.61 -12.94 7.12
N ASN A 47 2.72 -13.36 6.22
CA ASN A 47 2.83 -14.65 5.53
C ASN A 47 4.05 -14.75 4.62
N ALA A 48 4.56 -13.63 4.13
CA ALA A 48 5.80 -13.53 3.35
C ALA A 48 7.07 -13.39 4.23
N ASP A 49 6.93 -13.39 5.57
CA ASP A 49 7.99 -13.10 6.55
C ASP A 49 8.66 -11.72 6.38
N PHE A 50 7.92 -10.73 5.87
CA PHE A 50 8.36 -9.35 5.74
C PHE A 50 7.83 -8.54 6.94
N LEU A 51 8.54 -8.60 8.04
CA LEU A 51 8.07 -8.14 9.36
C LEU A 51 8.67 -6.80 9.81
N ARG A 52 9.28 -6.03 8.90
CA ARG A 52 9.70 -4.64 9.13
C ARG A 52 8.65 -3.72 8.50
N ILE A 53 7.61 -3.37 9.25
CA ILE A 53 6.43 -2.69 8.70
C ILE A 53 6.16 -1.39 9.44
N TYR A 54 6.17 -0.28 8.74
CA TYR A 54 5.61 1.00 9.19
C TYR A 54 4.22 1.20 8.61
N VAL A 55 3.26 1.58 9.46
CA VAL A 55 1.90 1.92 9.04
C VAL A 55 1.71 3.43 9.20
N LEU A 56 1.69 4.16 8.08
CA LEU A 56 1.59 5.61 8.07
C LEU A 56 0.14 6.04 8.27
N THR A 57 -0.15 6.65 9.42
CA THR A 57 -1.51 7.02 9.82
C THR A 57 -1.69 8.53 9.86
N GLN A 58 -2.92 9.01 9.64
CA GLN A 58 -3.26 10.44 9.69
C GLN A 58 -4.58 10.67 10.41
N PHE A 59 -5.71 10.47 9.73
CA PHE A 59 -7.04 10.77 10.28
C PHE A 59 -7.53 9.68 11.22
N LYS A 60 -8.15 10.08 12.35
CA LYS A 60 -8.90 9.21 13.28
C LYS A 60 -8.18 7.90 13.60
N SER A 61 -6.85 7.98 13.81
CA SER A 61 -5.96 6.82 13.90
C SER A 61 -6.04 6.07 15.22
N GLN A 62 -6.65 6.63 16.28
CA GLN A 62 -6.69 6.02 17.62
C GLN A 62 -7.26 4.58 17.61
N SER A 63 -8.39 4.38 16.92
CA SER A 63 -9.02 3.06 16.83
C SER A 63 -8.12 2.04 16.11
N LEU A 64 -7.39 2.49 15.07
CA LEU A 64 -6.42 1.67 14.36
C LEU A 64 -5.22 1.32 15.25
N TYR A 65 -4.67 2.32 15.93
CA TYR A 65 -3.56 2.13 16.87
C TYR A 65 -3.88 1.10 17.95
N LEU A 66 -5.07 1.20 18.59
CA LEU A 66 -5.50 0.25 19.61
C LEU A 66 -5.67 -1.17 19.06
N HIS A 67 -6.16 -1.31 17.82
CA HIS A 67 -6.28 -2.61 17.17
C HIS A 67 -4.90 -3.23 16.91
N MET A 68 -4.00 -2.45 16.32
CA MET A 68 -2.63 -2.90 16.03
C MET A 68 -1.87 -3.28 17.31
N LYS A 69 -1.98 -2.47 18.36
CA LYS A 69 -1.34 -2.75 19.64
C LYS A 69 -1.83 -4.07 20.27
N LYS A 70 -3.09 -4.44 20.06
CA LYS A 70 -3.66 -5.69 20.62
C LYS A 70 -3.38 -6.91 19.76
N GLY A 71 -3.45 -6.77 18.44
CA GLY A 71 -3.41 -7.91 17.51
C GLY A 71 -2.08 -8.09 16.78
N TRP A 72 -1.31 -7.01 16.63
CA TRP A 72 -0.11 -6.99 15.77
C TRP A 72 1.16 -6.58 16.54
N ASN A 73 1.15 -6.73 17.85
CA ASN A 73 2.29 -6.39 18.69
C ASN A 73 3.36 -7.49 18.56
N ILE A 74 4.26 -7.36 17.58
CA ILE A 74 5.43 -8.22 17.45
C ILE A 74 6.50 -7.66 18.37
N VAL A 75 6.61 -8.26 19.55
CA VAL A 75 7.66 -7.92 20.53
C VAL A 75 8.76 -8.96 20.42
N GLY A 76 9.98 -8.52 20.15
CA GLY A 76 11.13 -9.40 20.09
C GLY A 76 12.47 -8.65 20.10
N ILE A 77 13.56 -9.37 20.40
CA ILE A 77 14.96 -8.89 20.35
C ILE A 77 15.44 -8.73 18.89
N THR A 78 14.58 -9.02 17.93
CA THR A 78 14.88 -9.01 16.50
C THR A 78 14.47 -7.69 15.85
N ASP A 79 15.05 -7.40 14.70
CA ASP A 79 14.70 -6.27 13.81
C ASP A 79 13.32 -6.47 13.11
N ARG A 80 12.32 -6.93 13.88
CA ARG A 80 10.94 -7.21 13.43
C ARG A 80 9.98 -6.32 14.18
N PHE A 81 9.17 -5.57 13.45
CA PHE A 81 8.20 -4.65 14.03
C PHE A 81 7.02 -4.40 13.10
N ILE A 82 5.88 -4.06 13.68
CA ILE A 82 4.73 -3.49 12.98
C ILE A 82 4.32 -2.23 13.74
N ASP A 83 4.84 -1.08 13.29
CA ASP A 83 4.72 0.18 14.03
C ASP A 83 3.83 1.19 13.32
N PRO A 84 2.79 1.70 13.99
CA PRO A 84 2.02 2.82 13.47
C PRO A 84 2.79 4.13 13.64
N ILE A 85 2.96 4.85 12.54
CA ILE A 85 3.59 6.18 12.49
C ILE A 85 2.50 7.22 12.24
N PRO A 86 2.12 8.01 13.22
CA PRO A 86 1.19 9.12 13.00
C PRO A 86 1.89 10.27 12.26
N ALA A 87 1.13 11.03 11.47
CA ALA A 87 1.63 12.24 10.83
C ALA A 87 2.17 13.24 11.87
N GLN A 88 3.39 13.76 11.64
CA GLN A 88 4.15 14.55 12.61
C GLN A 88 4.24 16.04 12.27
N MET A 89 3.63 16.49 11.16
CA MET A 89 3.72 17.87 10.66
C MET A 89 5.18 18.40 10.57
N ARG A 90 6.14 17.54 10.18
CA ARG A 90 7.57 17.88 10.16
C ARG A 90 7.95 18.88 9.07
N MET A 91 7.17 18.93 7.99
CA MET A 91 7.36 19.83 6.86
C MET A 91 6.47 21.07 6.95
N GLY A 92 6.26 21.59 8.18
CA GLY A 92 5.37 22.70 8.46
C GLY A 92 4.01 22.26 9.03
N LYS A 93 3.11 23.20 9.27
CA LYS A 93 1.77 22.95 9.85
C LYS A 93 0.81 22.34 8.82
N ARG A 94 1.18 21.22 8.22
CA ARG A 94 0.34 20.51 7.23
C ARG A 94 0.39 19.00 7.46
N TRP A 95 -0.71 18.35 7.16
CA TRP A 95 -0.82 16.90 7.07
C TRP A 95 -0.24 16.40 5.74
N TYR A 96 -0.30 15.09 5.49
CA TYR A 96 0.09 14.53 4.19
C TYR A 96 -0.86 15.02 3.09
N ASP A 97 -0.32 15.56 2.01
CA ASP A 97 -1.06 16.03 0.84
C ASP A 97 -1.37 14.90 -0.16
N GLY A 98 -1.17 13.66 0.22
CA GLY A 98 -1.41 12.47 -0.59
C GLY A 98 -0.47 11.33 -0.23
N THR A 99 -0.55 10.25 -0.99
CA THR A 99 0.22 9.02 -0.74
C THR A 99 1.72 9.21 -0.92
N ALA A 100 2.13 9.92 -1.97
CA ALA A 100 3.54 10.21 -2.22
C ALA A 100 4.14 11.12 -1.13
N ASP A 101 3.40 12.15 -0.71
CA ASP A 101 3.84 13.04 0.36
C ASP A 101 3.94 12.33 1.71
N ALA A 102 3.06 11.34 1.98
CA ALA A 102 3.17 10.52 3.17
C ALA A 102 4.50 9.75 3.22
N ILE A 103 4.95 9.19 2.11
CA ILE A 103 6.27 8.55 2.03
C ILE A 103 7.39 9.58 2.16
N TYR A 104 7.29 10.70 1.42
CA TYR A 104 8.31 11.75 1.43
C TYR A 104 8.56 12.31 2.84
N GLN A 105 7.51 12.63 3.60
CA GLN A 105 7.66 13.11 4.97
C GLN A 105 8.25 12.07 5.93
N ASN A 106 8.29 10.80 5.53
CA ASN A 106 8.79 9.68 6.33
C ASN A 106 10.06 9.02 5.75
N LEU A 107 10.73 9.62 4.76
CA LEU A 107 11.97 9.12 4.14
C LEU A 107 13.05 8.76 5.17
N ARG A 108 13.16 9.51 6.27
CA ARG A 108 14.10 9.22 7.34
C ARG A 108 13.98 7.80 7.90
N PHE A 109 12.79 7.20 7.90
CA PHE A 109 12.63 5.83 8.39
C PHE A 109 13.21 4.82 7.39
N ILE A 110 13.20 5.15 6.10
CA ILE A 110 13.89 4.37 5.07
C ILE A 110 15.40 4.51 5.25
N GLU A 111 15.90 5.74 5.42
CA GLU A 111 17.33 6.04 5.62
C GLU A 111 17.89 5.33 6.86
N ILE A 112 17.19 5.40 8.00
CA ILE A 112 17.62 4.74 9.26
C ILE A 112 17.56 3.22 9.12
N SER A 113 16.57 2.68 8.40
CA SER A 113 16.37 1.25 8.23
C SER A 113 17.30 0.63 7.20
N ASP A 114 17.89 1.43 6.32
CA ASP A 114 18.80 1.06 5.23
C ASP A 114 18.40 -0.24 4.50
N PRO A 115 17.17 -0.32 3.94
CA PRO A 115 16.70 -1.52 3.29
C PRO A 115 17.22 -1.63 1.86
N GLU A 116 17.39 -2.87 1.36
CA GLU A 116 17.66 -3.11 -0.06
C GLU A 116 16.47 -2.71 -0.95
N HIS A 117 15.25 -2.96 -0.46
CA HIS A 117 14.01 -2.66 -1.18
C HIS A 117 12.93 -2.14 -0.23
N VAL A 118 12.06 -1.29 -0.75
CA VAL A 118 10.90 -0.76 -0.03
C VAL A 118 9.63 -1.23 -0.73
N CYS A 119 8.72 -1.86 0.02
CA CYS A 119 7.38 -2.18 -0.41
C CYS A 119 6.40 -1.10 0.07
N ILE A 120 5.61 -0.51 -0.84
CA ILE A 120 4.62 0.52 -0.53
C ILE A 120 3.25 0.00 -0.93
N PHE A 121 2.32 -0.10 0.03
CA PHE A 121 0.98 -0.65 -0.18
C PHE A 121 -0.10 0.21 0.47
N GLY A 122 -1.27 0.26 -0.15
CA GLY A 122 -2.49 0.80 0.46
C GLY A 122 -3.03 -0.16 1.53
N SER A 123 -3.79 0.38 2.48
CA SER A 123 -4.37 -0.37 3.61
C SER A 123 -5.87 -0.62 3.46
N ASP A 124 -6.46 -0.29 2.32
CA ASP A 124 -7.91 -0.19 2.15
C ASP A 124 -8.48 -1.20 1.14
N HIS A 125 -7.65 -2.10 0.65
CA HIS A 125 -8.03 -3.18 -0.26
C HIS A 125 -8.06 -4.54 0.45
N ILE A 126 -9.08 -5.34 0.14
CA ILE A 126 -9.19 -6.72 0.60
C ILE A 126 -8.74 -7.63 -0.53
N TYR A 127 -7.56 -8.20 -0.42
CA TYR A 127 -7.01 -9.13 -1.39
C TYR A 127 -6.06 -10.12 -0.71
N LYS A 128 -5.90 -11.28 -1.35
CA LYS A 128 -4.90 -12.27 -0.98
C LYS A 128 -3.77 -12.20 -1.99
N MET A 129 -2.57 -11.90 -1.54
CA MET A 129 -1.38 -11.80 -2.38
C MET A 129 -0.18 -12.40 -1.68
N ASP A 130 0.60 -13.15 -2.41
CA ASP A 130 1.95 -13.53 -1.99
C ASP A 130 2.94 -12.44 -2.43
N VAL A 131 3.26 -11.54 -1.51
CA VAL A 131 4.15 -10.40 -1.77
C VAL A 131 5.57 -10.87 -2.11
N SER A 132 5.97 -12.08 -1.65
CA SER A 132 7.30 -12.62 -1.93
C SER A 132 7.52 -12.85 -3.44
N GLN A 133 6.46 -13.18 -4.18
CA GLN A 133 6.51 -13.32 -5.64
C GLN A 133 6.81 -11.99 -6.32
N MET A 134 6.17 -10.90 -5.87
CA MET A 134 6.43 -9.56 -6.40
C MET A 134 7.88 -9.12 -6.14
N VAL A 135 8.39 -9.34 -4.93
CA VAL A 135 9.78 -9.02 -4.58
C VAL A 135 10.76 -9.87 -5.38
N SER A 136 10.48 -11.17 -5.56
CA SER A 136 11.31 -12.08 -6.36
C SER A 136 11.35 -11.63 -7.83
N PHE A 137 10.20 -11.26 -8.40
CA PHE A 137 10.12 -10.71 -9.75
C PHE A 137 10.90 -9.41 -9.90
N HIS A 138 10.76 -8.48 -8.93
CA HIS A 138 11.50 -7.23 -8.89
C HIS A 138 13.03 -7.47 -8.95
N LYS A 139 13.53 -8.37 -8.10
CA LYS A 139 14.97 -8.75 -8.07
C LYS A 139 15.41 -9.42 -9.36
N GLN A 140 14.62 -10.36 -9.89
CA GLN A 140 14.92 -11.07 -11.13
C GLN A 140 15.03 -10.12 -12.34
N LYS A 141 14.18 -9.11 -12.38
CA LYS A 141 14.17 -8.10 -13.44
C LYS A 141 15.19 -6.99 -13.22
N ALA A 142 15.88 -6.95 -12.08
CA ALA A 142 16.73 -5.83 -11.65
C ALA A 142 16.02 -4.48 -11.86
N ALA A 143 14.73 -4.42 -11.55
CA ALA A 143 13.89 -3.28 -11.82
C ALA A 143 14.13 -2.16 -10.78
N ALA A 144 14.05 -0.91 -11.20
CA ALA A 144 14.05 0.23 -10.28
C ALA A 144 12.69 0.36 -9.56
N LEU A 145 11.61 0.00 -10.25
CA LEU A 145 10.24 0.03 -9.73
C LEU A 145 9.45 -1.17 -10.28
N THR A 146 8.63 -1.79 -9.42
CA THR A 146 7.66 -2.80 -9.83
C THR A 146 6.29 -2.41 -9.31
N VAL A 147 5.29 -2.37 -10.16
CA VAL A 147 3.91 -2.00 -9.81
C VAL A 147 3.02 -3.23 -9.92
N ALA A 148 2.25 -3.51 -8.88
CA ALA A 148 1.19 -4.50 -8.95
C ALA A 148 0.03 -3.96 -9.78
N ALA A 149 -0.38 -4.68 -10.81
CA ALA A 149 -1.47 -4.31 -11.69
C ALA A 149 -2.45 -5.45 -11.91
N LEU A 150 -3.70 -5.10 -12.17
CA LEU A 150 -4.76 -6.05 -12.52
C LEU A 150 -5.16 -5.84 -13.97
N ARG A 151 -5.48 -6.93 -14.66
CA ARG A 151 -6.18 -6.87 -15.94
C ARG A 151 -7.65 -6.59 -15.69
N MET A 152 -8.20 -5.66 -16.44
CA MET A 152 -9.59 -5.25 -16.33
C MET A 152 -10.17 -4.99 -17.73
N PRO A 153 -11.45 -5.26 -17.96
CA PRO A 153 -12.12 -4.84 -19.19
C PRO A 153 -11.91 -3.35 -19.46
N ILE A 154 -11.54 -3.00 -20.69
CA ILE A 154 -11.18 -1.62 -21.04
C ILE A 154 -12.30 -0.62 -20.76
N GLU A 155 -13.56 -1.08 -20.86
CA GLU A 155 -14.77 -0.28 -20.59
C GLU A 155 -14.85 0.18 -19.13
N GLU A 156 -14.30 -0.60 -18.19
CA GLU A 156 -14.33 -0.33 -16.75
C GLU A 156 -13.06 0.41 -16.27
N ALA A 157 -12.01 0.42 -17.07
CA ALA A 157 -10.68 0.90 -16.67
C ALA A 157 -10.62 2.41 -16.42
N SER A 158 -11.55 3.20 -16.99
CA SER A 158 -11.60 4.67 -16.81
C SER A 158 -11.83 5.12 -15.35
N ALA A 159 -12.23 4.23 -14.46
CA ALA A 159 -12.41 4.52 -13.04
C ALA A 159 -11.10 4.43 -12.22
N PHE A 160 -10.01 3.92 -12.82
CA PHE A 160 -8.75 3.57 -12.17
C PHE A 160 -7.56 4.29 -12.81
N GLY A 161 -6.39 4.18 -12.18
CA GLY A 161 -5.12 4.52 -12.80
C GLY A 161 -4.76 3.45 -13.84
N VAL A 162 -4.55 3.85 -15.10
CA VAL A 162 -4.21 2.94 -16.20
C VAL A 162 -2.72 2.97 -16.45
N ILE A 163 -2.12 1.78 -16.45
CA ILE A 163 -0.69 1.57 -16.72
C ILE A 163 -0.52 1.18 -18.17
N GLU A 164 0.30 1.94 -18.90
CA GLU A 164 0.74 1.60 -20.24
C GLU A 164 2.03 0.79 -20.19
N VAL A 165 2.08 -0.34 -20.88
CA VAL A 165 3.25 -1.22 -20.95
C VAL A 165 3.65 -1.49 -22.39
N ASP A 166 4.94 -1.79 -22.60
CA ASP A 166 5.45 -2.33 -23.86
C ASP A 166 5.18 -3.85 -23.98
N GLN A 167 5.68 -4.47 -25.06
CA GLN A 167 5.52 -5.92 -25.30
C GLN A 167 6.25 -6.79 -24.27
N GLU A 168 7.29 -6.27 -23.63
CA GLU A 168 8.07 -6.93 -22.58
C GLU A 168 7.46 -6.72 -21.18
N GLY A 169 6.34 -5.98 -21.07
CA GLY A 169 5.65 -5.67 -19.82
C GLY A 169 6.34 -4.58 -18.99
N ARG A 170 7.21 -3.76 -19.61
CA ARG A 170 7.78 -2.59 -18.95
C ARG A 170 6.78 -1.45 -18.99
N MET A 171 6.64 -0.77 -17.86
CA MET A 171 5.80 0.42 -17.75
C MET A 171 6.42 1.58 -18.53
N ILE A 172 5.67 2.09 -19.51
CA ILE A 172 6.06 3.21 -20.37
C ILE A 172 5.18 4.44 -20.16
N GLY A 173 4.06 4.32 -19.45
CA GLY A 173 3.17 5.42 -19.14
C GLY A 173 2.18 5.10 -18.02
N PHE A 174 1.59 6.15 -17.46
CA PHE A 174 0.53 6.07 -16.45
C PHE A 174 -0.42 7.25 -16.62
N GLU A 175 -1.71 6.98 -16.58
CA GLU A 175 -2.74 8.02 -16.63
C GLU A 175 -3.83 7.73 -15.59
N GLU A 176 -4.06 8.67 -14.69
CA GLU A 176 -5.10 8.57 -13.65
C GLU A 176 -6.47 8.84 -14.25
N LYS A 177 -7.37 7.86 -14.18
CA LYS A 177 -8.75 7.93 -14.66
C LYS A 177 -8.90 8.50 -16.08
N PRO A 178 -8.23 7.89 -17.07
CA PRO A 178 -8.26 8.39 -18.45
C PRO A 178 -9.66 8.29 -19.05
N ARG A 179 -10.02 9.25 -19.88
CA ARG A 179 -11.27 9.18 -20.67
C ARG A 179 -11.22 8.05 -21.73
N HIS A 180 -10.04 7.75 -22.22
CA HIS A 180 -9.78 6.72 -23.23
C HIS A 180 -8.64 5.82 -22.73
N PRO A 181 -8.98 4.77 -21.91
CA PRO A 181 -7.97 3.86 -21.40
C PRO A 181 -7.16 3.19 -22.52
N LYS A 182 -5.85 3.08 -22.33
CA LYS A 182 -5.00 2.38 -23.28
C LYS A 182 -5.06 0.87 -23.08
N PRO A 183 -5.19 0.08 -24.15
CA PRO A 183 -5.27 -1.37 -24.05
C PRO A 183 -3.88 -1.98 -23.78
N ILE A 184 -3.88 -3.22 -23.34
CA ILE A 184 -2.69 -4.05 -23.22
C ILE A 184 -2.19 -4.41 -24.65
N PRO A 185 -0.87 -4.38 -24.91
CA PRO A 185 -0.34 -4.84 -26.20
C PRO A 185 -0.81 -6.24 -26.56
N GLY A 186 -1.43 -6.39 -27.75
CA GLY A 186 -1.99 -7.66 -28.23
C GLY A 186 -3.40 -8.03 -27.72
N ASP A 187 -3.97 -7.23 -26.79
CA ASP A 187 -5.33 -7.45 -26.29
C ASP A 187 -6.09 -6.12 -26.16
N PRO A 188 -6.84 -5.72 -27.23
CA PRO A 188 -7.55 -4.43 -27.24
C PRO A 188 -8.75 -4.37 -26.30
N THR A 189 -9.16 -5.49 -25.71
CA THR A 189 -10.33 -5.58 -24.82
C THR A 189 -9.98 -5.36 -23.35
N GLN A 190 -8.69 -5.38 -23.00
CA GLN A 190 -8.21 -5.30 -21.63
C GLN A 190 -7.26 -4.13 -21.43
N ALA A 191 -7.28 -3.55 -20.23
CA ALA A 191 -6.30 -2.59 -19.74
C ALA A 191 -5.62 -3.09 -18.46
N LEU A 192 -4.43 -2.58 -18.16
CA LEU A 192 -3.79 -2.77 -16.85
C LEU A 192 -4.14 -1.59 -15.95
N VAL A 193 -4.66 -1.90 -14.75
CA VAL A 193 -5.04 -0.88 -13.77
C VAL A 193 -4.33 -1.10 -12.44
N SER A 194 -4.14 0.01 -11.72
CA SER A 194 -3.57 0.04 -10.38
C SER A 194 -4.42 0.91 -9.44
#